data_9981c6cc5ad8f607e7a3dcfa7d70901d
#
_entry.id   9981c6cc5ad8f607e7a3dcfa7d70901d
#
_cell.length_a   1.000
_cell.length_b   1.000
_cell.length_c   1.000
_cell.angle_alpha   90.00
_cell.angle_beta   90.00
_cell.angle_gamma   90.00
#
_symmetry.space_group_name_H-M   'P 1'
#
loop_
_entity.id
_entity.type
_entity.pdbx_description
1 polymer ?
#
loop_
_entity_poly.entity_id
_entity_poly.type
_entity_poly.pdbx_seq_one_letter_code
_entity_poly.pdbx_strand_id
1 'polypeptide(L)'
;VPFATWPDRVDVPRNAARALRYMDGYHLVTQGEVFYMTELLTKLEGLERGPAGNTSLTAAVALAMQMERDQIIVVQETEYTGAGKHHNSQLSFAKSRGIEVRRGDPADNVPGKAIIIPERLDQVAGKPLDLDRLRGSYIRHAAKVLPPEQWSSEDVTFLAADANTTEEHVRSLVPGVAGGE
;
A
#
# COMPACT_ATOMS: atom_id res chain seq x y z
N VAL A 1 -1.07 2.68 -10.47
CA VAL A 1 -0.70 1.87 -9.30
C VAL A 1 0.14 2.75 -8.41
N PRO A 2 -0.20 2.91 -7.14
CA PRO A 2 0.62 3.67 -6.22
C PRO A 2 2.02 3.06 -6.16
N PHE A 3 3.02 3.84 -6.48
CA PHE A 3 4.43 3.41 -6.48
C PHE A 3 4.91 2.96 -5.09
N ALA A 4 4.20 3.36 -4.04
CA ALA A 4 4.43 2.89 -2.67
C ALA A 4 4.29 1.36 -2.50
N THR A 5 3.50 0.71 -3.33
CA THR A 5 3.19 -0.72 -3.22
C THR A 5 4.14 -1.63 -3.99
N TRP A 6 5.13 -1.06 -4.69
CA TRP A 6 6.10 -1.80 -5.48
C TRP A 6 7.52 -1.48 -5.02
N PRO A 7 7.98 -2.11 -3.96
CA PRO A 7 9.29 -1.80 -3.36
C PRO A 7 10.46 -2.01 -4.31
N ASP A 8 10.34 -2.91 -5.28
CA ASP A 8 11.42 -3.23 -6.22
C ASP A 8 11.47 -2.31 -7.45
N ARG A 9 10.51 -1.42 -7.60
CA ARG A 9 10.53 -0.46 -8.71
C ARG A 9 11.50 0.68 -8.41
N VAL A 10 12.56 0.75 -9.19
CA VAL A 10 13.62 1.78 -9.08
C VAL A 10 13.40 2.97 -10.00
N ASP A 11 12.47 2.85 -10.94
CA ASP A 11 12.11 3.86 -11.94
C ASP A 11 11.10 4.90 -11.42
N VAL A 12 10.56 4.69 -10.22
CA VAL A 12 9.55 5.55 -9.61
C VAL A 12 10.10 6.21 -8.35
N PRO A 13 9.93 7.54 -8.18
CA PRO A 13 10.34 8.24 -6.95
C PRO A 13 9.74 7.60 -5.70
N ARG A 14 10.58 7.37 -4.69
CA ARG A 14 10.22 6.69 -3.44
C ARG A 14 9.71 7.64 -2.37
N ASN A 15 8.87 8.60 -2.73
CA ASN A 15 8.32 9.54 -1.74
C ASN A 15 7.57 8.84 -0.60
N ALA A 16 6.95 7.70 -0.87
CA ALA A 16 6.27 6.93 0.15
C ALA A 16 7.22 6.27 1.16
N ALA A 17 8.47 6.02 0.80
CA ALA A 17 9.45 5.47 1.74
C ALA A 17 9.78 6.44 2.89
N ARG A 18 9.67 7.75 2.66
CA ARG A 18 9.79 8.75 3.74
C ARG A 18 8.71 8.61 4.79
N ALA A 19 7.57 8.10 4.44
CA ALA A 19 6.50 7.85 5.39
C ALA A 19 6.82 6.72 6.37
N LEU A 20 7.82 5.87 6.10
CA LEU A 20 8.27 4.82 7.01
C LEU A 20 8.73 5.39 8.36
N ARG A 21 9.26 6.60 8.40
CA ARG A 21 9.59 7.31 9.65
C ARG A 21 8.38 7.50 10.57
N TYR A 22 7.18 7.60 10.00
CA TYR A 22 5.95 7.97 10.69
C TYR A 22 4.86 6.90 10.61
N MET A 23 5.17 5.74 10.04
CA MET A 23 4.19 4.67 9.78
C MET A 23 4.65 3.36 10.39
N ASP A 24 3.75 2.69 11.09
CA ASP A 24 4.00 1.38 11.68
C ASP A 24 3.81 0.24 10.68
N GLY A 25 3.05 0.47 9.62
CA GLY A 25 2.79 -0.56 8.60
C GLY A 25 2.04 -0.08 7.39
N TYR A 26 1.99 -0.93 6.39
CA TYR A 26 1.20 -0.77 5.18
C TYR A 26 0.43 -2.05 4.89
N HIS A 27 -0.78 -1.89 4.40
CA HIS A 27 -1.60 -3.00 3.92
C HIS A 27 -1.93 -2.82 2.44
N LEU A 28 -1.77 -3.90 1.70
CA LEU A 28 -2.21 -3.99 0.32
C LEU A 28 -3.63 -4.53 0.29
N VAL A 29 -4.50 -3.85 -0.41
CA VAL A 29 -5.84 -4.32 -0.72
C VAL A 29 -6.00 -4.39 -2.23
N THR A 30 -6.75 -5.37 -2.71
CA THR A 30 -7.03 -5.51 -4.13
C THR A 30 -8.13 -4.54 -4.57
N GLN A 31 -8.16 -4.21 -5.84
CA GLN A 31 -9.21 -3.37 -6.39
C GLN A 31 -10.61 -3.97 -6.20
N GLY A 32 -10.72 -5.30 -6.28
CA GLY A 32 -11.98 -6.01 -6.05
C GLY A 32 -12.48 -5.87 -4.61
N GLU A 33 -11.59 -5.99 -3.61
CA GLU A 33 -11.92 -5.76 -2.21
C GLU A 33 -12.42 -4.33 -1.98
N VAL A 34 -11.76 -3.35 -2.58
CA VAL A 34 -12.16 -1.94 -2.47
C VAL A 34 -13.54 -1.70 -3.11
N PHE A 35 -13.85 -2.32 -4.25
CA PHE A 35 -15.18 -2.22 -4.87
C PHE A 35 -16.25 -2.87 -4.02
N TYR A 36 -15.95 -4.03 -3.43
CA TYR A 36 -16.87 -4.69 -2.50
C TYR A 36 -17.19 -3.80 -1.30
N MET A 37 -16.17 -3.23 -0.67
CA MET A 37 -16.35 -2.33 0.47
C MET A 37 -17.10 -1.05 0.10
N THR A 38 -16.89 -0.52 -1.10
CA THR A 38 -17.63 0.64 -1.61
C THR A 38 -19.14 0.35 -1.72
N GLU A 39 -19.50 -0.81 -2.27
CA GLU A 39 -20.90 -1.26 -2.30
C GLU A 39 -21.47 -1.49 -0.90
N LEU A 40 -20.68 -2.12 -0.02
CA LEU A 40 -21.10 -2.47 1.33
C LEU A 40 -21.37 -1.23 2.18
N LEU A 41 -20.48 -0.24 2.14
CA LEU A 41 -20.64 1.03 2.85
C LEU A 41 -21.92 1.75 2.42
N THR A 42 -22.20 1.81 1.12
CA THR A 42 -23.43 2.41 0.61
C THR A 42 -24.68 1.65 1.06
N LYS A 43 -24.64 0.32 1.04
CA LYS A 43 -25.78 -0.52 1.40
C LYS A 43 -26.09 -0.52 2.90
N LEU A 44 -25.07 -0.52 3.75
CA LEU A 44 -25.26 -0.64 5.19
C LEU A 44 -25.41 0.71 5.89
N GLU A 45 -24.62 1.70 5.46
CA GLU A 45 -24.54 2.98 6.13
C GLU A 45 -25.16 4.15 5.33
N GLY A 46 -25.57 3.91 4.09
CA GLY A 46 -26.08 4.95 3.21
C GLY A 46 -25.04 6.01 2.82
N LEU A 47 -23.77 5.69 2.97
CA LEU A 47 -22.66 6.60 2.70
C LEU A 47 -22.07 6.33 1.31
N GLU A 48 -22.18 7.31 0.43
CA GLU A 48 -21.51 7.26 -0.88
C GLU A 48 -20.10 7.82 -0.77
N ARG A 49 -19.11 6.97 -1.03
CA ARG A 49 -17.70 7.33 -1.16
C ARG A 49 -17.13 6.68 -2.41
N GLY A 50 -16.06 7.28 -2.94
CA GLY A 50 -15.34 6.68 -4.06
C GLY A 50 -14.47 5.49 -3.67
N PRO A 51 -14.16 4.61 -4.62
CA PRO A 51 -13.26 3.50 -4.37
C PRO A 51 -11.89 3.94 -3.84
N ALA A 52 -11.39 5.10 -4.26
CA ALA A 52 -10.10 5.61 -3.77
C ALA A 52 -10.15 5.92 -2.27
N GLY A 53 -11.20 6.60 -1.79
CA GLY A 53 -11.42 6.86 -0.36
C GLY A 53 -11.59 5.56 0.44
N ASN A 54 -12.36 4.63 -0.09
CA ASN A 54 -12.62 3.34 0.55
C ASN A 54 -11.42 2.38 0.59
N THR A 55 -10.27 2.75 0.05
CA THR A 55 -9.04 1.95 0.19
C THR A 55 -8.61 1.84 1.65
N SER A 56 -8.66 2.94 2.40
CA SER A 56 -8.36 2.94 3.84
C SER A 56 -9.41 2.17 4.65
N LEU A 57 -10.69 2.32 4.34
CA LEU A 57 -11.75 1.55 4.96
C LEU A 57 -11.58 0.04 4.73
N THR A 58 -11.22 -0.36 3.52
CA THR A 58 -11.00 -1.79 3.18
C THR A 58 -9.88 -2.38 4.04
N ALA A 59 -8.76 -1.68 4.16
CA ALA A 59 -7.66 -2.12 5.02
C ALA A 59 -8.06 -2.15 6.50
N ALA A 60 -8.81 -1.13 6.96
CA ALA A 60 -9.28 -1.06 8.34
C ALA A 60 -10.23 -2.21 8.70
N VAL A 61 -11.13 -2.59 7.78
CA VAL A 61 -12.03 -3.73 8.01
C VAL A 61 -11.25 -5.04 8.06
N ALA A 62 -10.27 -5.24 7.17
CA ALA A 62 -9.40 -6.42 7.22
C ALA A 62 -8.63 -6.52 8.55
N LEU A 63 -8.18 -5.39 9.11
CA LEU A 63 -7.54 -5.33 10.42
C LEU A 63 -8.55 -5.57 11.54
N ALA A 64 -9.72 -4.94 11.49
CA ALA A 64 -10.75 -5.05 12.52
C ALA A 64 -11.21 -6.49 12.75
N MET A 65 -11.24 -7.31 11.71
CA MET A 65 -11.57 -8.74 11.84
C MET A 65 -10.54 -9.56 12.63
N GLN A 66 -9.36 -8.99 12.89
CA GLN A 66 -8.28 -9.61 13.67
C GLN A 66 -8.12 -8.99 15.06
N MET A 67 -8.92 -7.96 15.38
CA MET A 67 -8.82 -7.20 16.61
C MET A 67 -9.84 -7.68 17.66
N GLU A 68 -9.58 -7.35 18.90
CA GLU A 68 -10.53 -7.54 20.00
C GLU A 68 -11.69 -6.55 19.88
N ARG A 69 -12.85 -6.91 20.45
CA ARG A 69 -14.09 -6.14 20.30
C ARG A 69 -14.07 -4.72 20.89
N ASP A 70 -13.21 -4.47 21.84
CA ASP A 70 -13.07 -3.18 22.53
C ASP A 70 -12.02 -2.28 21.88
N GLN A 71 -11.30 -2.77 20.89
CA GLN A 71 -10.32 -1.97 20.14
C GLN A 71 -11.02 -1.11 19.08
N ILE A 72 -10.48 0.07 18.86
CA ILE A 72 -11.05 1.09 17.96
C ILE A 72 -10.08 1.38 16.83
N ILE A 73 -10.58 1.40 15.61
CA ILE A 73 -9.85 1.90 14.43
C ILE A 73 -10.46 3.22 14.00
N VAL A 74 -9.62 4.23 13.84
CA VAL A 74 -10.02 5.49 13.22
C VAL A 74 -9.63 5.45 11.75
N VAL A 75 -10.62 5.60 10.86
CA VAL A 75 -10.43 5.59 9.41
C VAL A 75 -10.54 6.99 8.86
N GLN A 76 -9.54 7.44 8.12
CA GLN A 76 -9.63 8.68 7.37
C GLN A 76 -10.16 8.40 5.96
N GLU A 77 -11.37 8.81 5.71
CA GLU A 77 -11.99 8.84 4.39
C GLU A 77 -11.70 10.18 3.71
N THR A 78 -11.10 10.13 2.54
CA THR A 78 -10.55 11.34 1.89
C THR A 78 -11.30 11.79 0.67
N GLU A 79 -12.21 10.99 0.11
CA GLU A 79 -12.84 11.27 -1.15
C GLU A 79 -14.36 11.16 -1.09
N TYR A 80 -15.02 12.24 -1.52
CA TYR A 80 -16.41 12.20 -1.95
C TYR A 80 -16.48 11.96 -3.46
N THR A 81 -17.21 10.95 -3.86
CA THR A 81 -17.41 10.69 -5.28
C THR A 81 -18.68 11.37 -5.76
N GLY A 82 -18.52 12.45 -6.47
CA GLY A 82 -19.60 12.90 -7.36
C GLY A 82 -19.91 11.86 -8.45
N ALA A 83 -21.07 12.02 -9.12
CA ALA A 83 -21.70 11.12 -10.10
C ALA A 83 -20.74 10.72 -11.19
N GLY A 84 -19.75 10.41 -11.43
CA GLY A 84 -18.87 9.95 -12.51
C GLY A 84 -17.71 9.09 -12.05
N LYS A 85 -17.56 8.94 -10.73
CA LYS A 85 -16.45 8.15 -10.15
C LYS A 85 -16.96 6.86 -9.49
N HIS A 86 -18.20 6.50 -9.72
CA HIS A 86 -18.79 5.29 -9.17
C HIS A 86 -18.03 4.05 -9.69
N HIS A 87 -17.86 3.04 -8.81
CA HIS A 87 -17.13 1.82 -9.15
C HIS A 87 -17.69 1.10 -10.40
N ASN A 88 -18.99 1.19 -10.69
CA ASN A 88 -19.59 0.62 -11.89
C ASN A 88 -18.98 1.18 -13.19
N SER A 89 -18.68 2.49 -13.21
CA SER A 89 -18.02 3.11 -14.36
C SER A 89 -16.60 2.58 -14.53
N GLN A 90 -15.90 2.38 -13.43
CA GLN A 90 -14.54 1.82 -13.43
C GLN A 90 -14.53 0.36 -13.87
N LEU A 91 -15.51 -0.44 -13.44
CA LEU A 91 -15.66 -1.83 -13.87
C LEU A 91 -16.00 -1.93 -15.36
N SER A 92 -16.87 -1.06 -15.87
CA SER A 92 -17.18 -0.98 -17.28
C SER A 92 -15.97 -0.64 -18.13
N PHE A 93 -15.17 0.31 -17.68
CA PHE A 93 -13.90 0.67 -18.32
C PHE A 93 -12.91 -0.50 -18.30
N ALA A 94 -12.74 -1.18 -17.16
CA ALA A 94 -11.86 -2.34 -17.04
C ALA A 94 -12.25 -3.44 -18.04
N LYS A 95 -13.54 -3.78 -18.12
CA LYS A 95 -14.08 -4.75 -19.09
C LYS A 95 -13.81 -4.34 -20.54
N SER A 96 -13.95 -3.05 -20.88
CA SER A 96 -13.66 -2.55 -22.23
C SER A 96 -12.19 -2.64 -22.63
N ARG A 97 -11.30 -2.81 -21.63
CA ARG A 97 -9.86 -3.03 -21.81
C ARG A 97 -9.44 -4.50 -21.73
N GLY A 98 -10.42 -5.41 -21.74
CA GLY A 98 -10.15 -6.85 -21.69
C GLY A 98 -9.74 -7.36 -20.31
N ILE A 99 -9.97 -6.58 -19.25
CA ILE A 99 -9.73 -7.02 -17.86
C ILE A 99 -10.94 -7.84 -17.44
N GLU A 100 -10.70 -9.07 -17.00
CA GLU A 100 -11.73 -9.92 -16.42
C GLU A 100 -12.28 -9.30 -15.14
N VAL A 101 -13.59 -9.29 -14.98
CA VAL A 101 -14.26 -8.87 -13.74
C VAL A 101 -15.23 -9.96 -13.32
N ARG A 102 -14.95 -10.61 -12.19
CA ARG A 102 -15.79 -11.66 -11.63
C ARG A 102 -15.88 -11.58 -10.12
N ARG A 103 -16.83 -12.31 -9.54
CA ARG A 103 -16.88 -12.57 -8.10
C ARG A 103 -16.07 -13.79 -7.75
N GLY A 104 -15.52 -13.83 -6.53
CA GLY A 104 -14.71 -14.95 -6.04
C GLY A 104 -13.74 -14.56 -4.95
N ASP A 105 -12.70 -15.37 -4.79
CA ASP A 105 -11.64 -15.12 -3.82
C ASP A 105 -10.66 -14.05 -4.33
N PRO A 106 -10.45 -12.93 -3.61
CA PRO A 106 -9.48 -11.90 -3.97
C PRO A 106 -8.04 -12.42 -4.10
N ALA A 107 -7.71 -13.55 -3.51
CA ALA A 107 -6.39 -14.17 -3.68
C ALA A 107 -6.09 -14.53 -5.14
N ASP A 108 -7.12 -14.77 -5.95
CA ASP A 108 -7.02 -15.03 -7.39
C ASP A 108 -6.77 -13.78 -8.22
N ASN A 109 -6.74 -12.60 -7.61
CA ASN A 109 -6.59 -11.34 -8.33
C ASN A 109 -5.23 -11.26 -9.03
N VAL A 110 -5.25 -10.96 -10.33
CA VAL A 110 -4.04 -10.78 -11.14
C VAL A 110 -3.99 -9.33 -11.64
N PRO A 111 -3.05 -8.52 -11.15
CA PRO A 111 -2.92 -7.12 -11.53
C PRO A 111 -2.87 -6.93 -13.06
N GLY A 112 -3.75 -6.08 -13.58
CA GLY A 112 -3.85 -5.79 -15.01
C GLY A 112 -4.55 -6.85 -15.86
N LYS A 113 -4.98 -7.98 -15.28
CA LYS A 113 -5.67 -9.06 -16.00
C LYS A 113 -7.03 -9.38 -15.42
N ALA A 114 -7.17 -9.43 -14.09
CA ALA A 114 -8.41 -9.78 -13.44
C ALA A 114 -8.67 -8.89 -12.20
N ILE A 115 -9.94 -8.53 -12.01
CA ILE A 115 -10.47 -7.90 -10.81
C ILE A 115 -11.43 -8.88 -10.19
N ILE A 116 -11.08 -9.42 -9.03
CA ILE A 116 -11.90 -10.39 -8.32
C ILE A 116 -12.59 -9.69 -7.16
N ILE A 117 -13.91 -9.62 -7.22
CA ILE A 117 -14.73 -8.96 -6.20
C ILE A 117 -15.16 -10.00 -5.17
N PRO A 118 -14.88 -9.81 -3.87
CA PRO A 118 -15.34 -10.71 -2.82
C PRO A 118 -16.85 -10.96 -2.86
N GLU A 119 -17.27 -12.13 -2.45
CA GLU A 119 -18.67 -12.47 -2.26
C GLU A 119 -19.14 -12.24 -0.83
N ARG A 120 -18.19 -12.31 0.12
CA ARG A 120 -18.43 -12.19 1.56
C ARG A 120 -17.38 -11.31 2.22
N LEU A 121 -17.74 -10.73 3.36
CA LEU A 121 -16.86 -9.84 4.11
C LEU A 121 -15.58 -10.53 4.60
N ASP A 122 -15.66 -11.78 5.00
CA ASP A 122 -14.53 -12.57 5.48
C ASP A 122 -13.44 -12.85 4.42
N GLN A 123 -13.74 -12.56 3.15
CA GLN A 123 -12.77 -12.60 2.05
C GLN A 123 -11.99 -11.29 1.88
N VAL A 124 -12.38 -10.22 2.60
CA VAL A 124 -11.62 -8.97 2.64
C VAL A 124 -10.47 -9.16 3.64
N ALA A 125 -9.33 -9.56 3.16
CA ALA A 125 -8.21 -9.96 4.01
C ALA A 125 -7.11 -8.91 4.13
N GLY A 126 -6.89 -8.14 3.09
CA GLY A 126 -5.72 -7.27 3.00
C GLY A 126 -4.42 -8.06 3.15
N LYS A 127 -3.32 -7.50 2.73
CA LYS A 127 -2.00 -8.12 2.90
C LYS A 127 -1.04 -7.12 3.54
N PRO A 128 -0.39 -7.45 4.67
CA PRO A 128 0.67 -6.59 5.17
C PRO A 128 1.80 -6.53 4.14
N LEU A 129 2.32 -5.34 3.92
CA LEU A 129 3.49 -5.15 3.07
C LEU A 129 4.75 -5.50 3.86
N ASP A 130 5.67 -6.20 3.22
CA ASP A 130 7.01 -6.45 3.76
C ASP A 130 7.78 -5.12 3.87
N LEU A 131 7.88 -4.62 5.10
CA LEU A 131 8.53 -3.33 5.38
C LEU A 131 10.03 -3.40 5.17
N ASP A 132 10.68 -4.52 5.44
CA ASP A 132 12.13 -4.64 5.26
C ASP A 132 12.50 -4.63 3.78
N ARG A 133 11.66 -5.24 2.96
CA ARG A 133 11.79 -5.15 1.51
C ARG A 133 11.60 -3.70 1.01
N LEU A 134 10.65 -2.96 1.59
CA LEU A 134 10.42 -1.54 1.25
C LEU A 134 11.59 -0.67 1.69
N ARG A 135 12.07 -0.85 2.93
CA ARG A 135 13.27 -0.19 3.48
C ARG A 135 14.49 -0.42 2.60
N GLY A 136 14.75 -1.70 2.29
CA GLY A 136 15.87 -2.07 1.44
C GLY A 136 15.78 -1.48 0.03
N SER A 137 14.58 -1.40 -0.55
CA SER A 137 14.37 -0.75 -1.85
C SER A 137 14.67 0.75 -1.80
N TYR A 138 14.26 1.44 -0.73
CA TYR A 138 14.54 2.85 -0.55
C TYR A 138 16.04 3.13 -0.39
N ILE A 139 16.71 2.38 0.48
CA ILE A 139 18.15 2.54 0.76
C ILE A 139 18.98 2.25 -0.50
N ARG A 140 18.70 1.16 -1.22
CA ARG A 140 19.36 0.86 -2.49
C ARG A 140 19.09 1.90 -3.59
N HIS A 141 17.93 2.57 -3.54
CA HIS A 141 17.66 3.67 -4.47
C HIS A 141 18.51 4.90 -4.12
N ALA A 142 18.65 5.24 -2.85
CA ALA A 142 19.53 6.31 -2.41
C ALA A 142 20.97 6.07 -2.86
N ALA A 143 21.47 4.83 -2.75
CA ALA A 143 22.80 4.43 -3.21
C ALA A 143 23.04 4.58 -4.72
N LYS A 144 21.98 4.59 -5.51
CA LYS A 144 22.07 4.87 -6.97
C LYS A 144 22.16 6.37 -7.27
N VAL A 145 21.58 7.20 -6.43
CA VAL A 145 21.59 8.66 -6.57
C VAL A 145 22.90 9.25 -6.09
N LEU A 146 23.38 8.79 -4.93
CA LEU A 146 24.65 9.15 -4.36
C LEU A 146 25.45 7.86 -4.09
N PRO A 147 26.62 7.66 -4.70
CA PRO A 147 27.44 6.46 -4.48
C PRO A 147 27.81 6.29 -2.99
N PRO A 148 27.74 5.07 -2.45
CA PRO A 148 27.97 4.81 -1.02
C PRO A 148 29.32 5.25 -0.50
N GLU A 149 30.33 5.28 -1.35
CA GLU A 149 31.70 5.73 -1.00
C GLU A 149 31.76 7.23 -0.67
N GLN A 150 30.74 7.98 -1.05
CA GLN A 150 30.60 9.41 -0.78
C GLN A 150 29.71 9.70 0.45
N TRP A 151 29.18 8.67 1.09
CA TRP A 151 28.29 8.86 2.24
C TRP A 151 29.11 9.19 3.48
N SER A 152 28.67 10.24 4.17
CA SER A 152 29.12 10.55 5.53
C SER A 152 28.39 9.68 6.56
N SER A 153 28.85 9.70 7.80
CA SER A 153 28.11 9.09 8.91
C SER A 153 26.73 9.72 9.09
N GLU A 154 26.60 11.02 8.84
CA GLU A 154 25.31 11.72 8.92
C GLU A 154 24.31 11.25 7.87
N ASP A 155 24.76 10.91 6.66
CA ASP A 155 23.91 10.35 5.61
C ASP A 155 23.35 8.99 6.02
N VAL A 156 24.15 8.15 6.65
CA VAL A 156 23.73 6.84 7.18
C VAL A 156 22.70 7.02 8.30
N THR A 157 22.98 7.91 9.25
CA THR A 157 22.06 8.24 10.35
C THR A 157 20.73 8.78 9.80
N PHE A 158 20.80 9.67 8.81
CA PHE A 158 19.61 10.22 8.17
C PHE A 158 18.79 9.14 7.49
N LEU A 159 19.42 8.26 6.70
CA LEU A 159 18.73 7.17 5.98
C LEU A 159 18.12 6.15 6.95
N ALA A 160 18.82 5.83 8.04
CA ALA A 160 18.31 4.95 9.07
C ALA A 160 17.04 5.52 9.71
N ALA A 161 17.09 6.79 10.11
CA ALA A 161 15.92 7.48 10.66
C ALA A 161 14.79 7.61 9.64
N ASP A 162 15.09 7.92 8.38
CA ASP A 162 14.07 8.12 7.34
C ASP A 162 13.39 6.81 6.93
N ALA A 163 14.12 5.71 6.94
CA ALA A 163 13.61 4.36 6.68
C ALA A 163 13.03 3.67 7.92
N ASN A 164 13.08 4.30 9.10
CA ASN A 164 12.71 3.71 10.38
C ASN A 164 13.41 2.36 10.63
N THR A 165 14.74 2.39 10.58
CA THR A 165 15.61 1.22 10.75
C THR A 165 16.91 1.60 11.45
N THR A 166 17.83 0.66 11.61
CA THR A 166 19.13 0.89 12.25
C THR A 166 20.22 1.24 11.22
N GLU A 167 21.24 1.96 11.66
CA GLU A 167 22.42 2.24 10.82
C GLU A 167 23.13 0.96 10.37
N GLU A 168 23.18 -0.05 11.25
CA GLU A 168 23.72 -1.37 10.91
C GLU A 168 22.99 -1.99 9.73
N HIS A 169 21.66 -1.92 9.73
CA HIS A 169 20.85 -2.41 8.62
C HIS A 169 21.11 -1.63 7.33
N VAL A 170 21.24 -0.30 7.40
CA VAL A 170 21.63 0.54 6.24
C VAL A 170 22.96 0.07 5.66
N ARG A 171 23.99 -0.08 6.51
CA ARG A 171 25.32 -0.53 6.08
C ARG A 171 25.33 -1.93 5.50
N SER A 172 24.51 -2.84 6.04
CA SER A 172 24.39 -4.21 5.53
C SER A 172 23.81 -4.29 4.10
N LEU A 173 22.95 -3.34 3.75
CA LEU A 173 22.29 -3.28 2.44
C LEU A 173 23.13 -2.62 1.33
N VAL A 174 24.13 -1.83 1.73
CA VAL A 174 24.94 -1.03 0.81
C VAL A 174 26.41 -1.23 1.13
N PRO A 175 27.04 -2.26 0.56
CA PRO A 175 28.49 -2.47 0.70
C PRO A 175 29.27 -1.28 0.14
N GLY A 176 30.28 -0.80 0.86
CA GLY A 176 31.14 0.31 0.44
C GLY A 176 30.89 1.62 1.18
N VAL A 177 29.91 1.69 2.07
CA VAL A 177 29.79 2.81 3.01
C VAL A 177 31.01 2.80 3.93
N ALA A 178 31.82 3.87 3.91
CA ALA A 178 32.98 4.00 4.77
C ALA A 178 32.60 3.75 6.23
N GLY A 179 33.23 2.77 6.85
CA GLY A 179 33.09 2.53 8.27
C GLY A 179 33.57 3.79 9.00
N GLY A 180 32.65 4.50 9.67
CA GLY A 180 33.08 5.57 10.57
C GLY A 180 33.97 4.97 11.65
N GLU A 181 35.20 5.46 11.75
CA GLU A 181 36.02 5.36 12.95
C GLU A 181 35.43 6.25 14.03
#